data_6a4767f6f998e59479e6cb16202f5d70
#
_entry.id   6a4767f6f998e59479e6cb16202f5d70
#
_cell.length_a   1.000
_cell.length_b   1.000
_cell.length_c   1.000
_cell.angle_alpha   90.00
_cell.angle_beta   90.00
_cell.angle_gamma   90.00
#
_symmetry.space_group_name_H-M   'P 1'
#
loop_
_entity.id
_entity.type
_entity.pdbx_description
1 polymer ?
#
loop_
_entity_poly.entity_id
_entity_poly.type
_entity_poly.pdbx_seq_one_letter_code
_entity_poly.pdbx_strand_id
1 'polypeptide(L)'
;MVINNCIKENIQFLTLYTFSSENWRRPKKEIIFLFNLLEVFLKKKINKLIEKDIKLNFIGELNKLPSKLQKLIKSSEKKTKNKKLLQINIALNYGAKIELINSIKNVIKKKIKIDEKSIGFNLYTKNIPNPDLLIRTGNTKRLSNFLLWQLAYTEIFFEKKLWPDFNAIDFKRILSTFKKIKRNYGAI
;
A
#
# COMPACT_ATOMS: atom_id res chain seq x y z
N MET A 1 6.07 -14.67 -3.01
CA MET A 1 5.06 -15.54 -2.39
C MET A 1 3.70 -14.83 -2.34
N VAL A 2 3.51 -13.71 -1.60
CA VAL A 2 2.21 -13.02 -1.40
C VAL A 2 1.51 -12.67 -2.72
N ILE A 3 2.18 -12.05 -3.68
CA ILE A 3 1.61 -11.68 -4.99
C ILE A 3 0.96 -12.89 -5.69
N ASN A 4 1.65 -14.02 -5.73
CA ASN A 4 1.12 -15.23 -6.38
C ASN A 4 -0.11 -15.80 -5.64
N ASN A 5 -0.16 -15.67 -4.30
CA ASN A 5 -1.34 -16.07 -3.54
C ASN A 5 -2.50 -15.10 -3.74
N CYS A 6 -2.25 -13.80 -3.84
CA CYS A 6 -3.29 -12.82 -4.17
C CYS A 6 -3.94 -13.15 -5.52
N ILE A 7 -3.15 -13.48 -6.54
CA ILE A 7 -3.67 -13.89 -7.85
C ILE A 7 -4.52 -15.16 -7.74
N LYS A 8 -4.02 -16.19 -7.04
CA LYS A 8 -4.75 -17.46 -6.85
C LYS A 8 -6.08 -17.31 -6.11
N GLU A 9 -6.16 -16.34 -5.21
CA GLU A 9 -7.36 -16.05 -4.40
C GLU A 9 -8.24 -14.95 -5.01
N ASN A 10 -7.97 -14.54 -6.26
CA ASN A 10 -8.69 -13.48 -6.99
C ASN A 10 -8.75 -12.14 -6.24
N ILE A 11 -7.69 -11.81 -5.49
CA ILE A 11 -7.56 -10.52 -4.81
C ILE A 11 -7.15 -9.47 -5.84
N GLN A 12 -7.96 -8.43 -5.98
CA GLN A 12 -7.75 -7.39 -7.00
C GLN A 12 -6.78 -6.30 -6.55
N PHE A 13 -6.66 -6.03 -5.25
CA PHE A 13 -5.82 -4.97 -4.70
C PHE A 13 -4.92 -5.49 -3.58
N LEU A 14 -3.63 -5.21 -3.68
CA LEU A 14 -2.63 -5.49 -2.65
C LEU A 14 -1.87 -4.22 -2.33
N THR A 15 -1.96 -3.72 -1.10
CA THR A 15 -1.17 -2.57 -0.64
C THR A 15 -0.03 -3.02 0.25
N LEU A 16 1.20 -2.62 -0.08
CA LEU A 16 2.42 -2.96 0.65
C LEU A 16 3.02 -1.72 1.29
N TYR A 17 3.25 -1.75 2.60
CA TYR A 17 3.95 -0.69 3.32
C TYR A 17 5.46 -0.91 3.23
N THR A 18 6.13 -0.19 2.34
CA THR A 18 7.55 -0.44 2.03
C THR A 18 8.50 0.57 2.69
N PHE A 19 8.12 1.84 2.74
CA PHE A 19 8.92 2.89 3.37
C PHE A 19 8.01 3.98 3.95
N SER A 20 8.07 4.15 5.28
CA SER A 20 7.27 5.17 5.96
C SER A 20 7.96 6.53 6.00
N SER A 21 7.18 7.60 6.22
CA SER A 21 7.70 8.96 6.44
C SER A 21 8.67 9.03 7.63
N GLU A 22 8.50 8.18 8.64
CA GLU A 22 9.37 8.11 9.81
C GLU A 22 10.72 7.44 9.51
N ASN A 23 10.81 6.65 8.43
CA ASN A 23 12.04 5.94 8.07
C ASN A 23 13.18 6.87 7.60
N TRP A 24 12.88 8.14 7.31
CA TRP A 24 13.94 9.14 7.07
C TRP A 24 14.86 9.38 8.26
N ARG A 25 14.45 8.96 9.47
CA ARG A 25 15.29 9.01 10.70
C ARG A 25 16.33 7.89 10.75
N ARG A 26 16.26 6.92 9.85
CA ARG A 26 17.25 5.82 9.76
C ARG A 26 18.60 6.31 9.25
N PRO A 27 19.67 5.58 9.49
CA PRO A 27 21.00 5.90 8.93
C PRO A 27 20.93 6.07 7.41
N LYS A 28 21.57 7.11 6.87
CA LYS A 28 21.57 7.43 5.43
C LYS A 28 21.97 6.24 4.55
N LYS A 29 22.95 5.43 4.99
CA LYS A 29 23.39 4.21 4.28
C LYS A 29 22.24 3.21 4.09
N GLU A 30 21.43 3.01 5.12
CA GLU A 30 20.27 2.11 5.07
C GLU A 30 19.21 2.62 4.08
N ILE A 31 18.90 3.92 4.13
CA ILE A 31 17.93 4.54 3.21
C ILE A 31 18.39 4.38 1.75
N ILE A 32 19.65 4.66 1.47
CA ILE A 32 20.22 4.49 0.13
C ILE A 32 20.14 3.03 -0.31
N PHE A 33 20.47 2.09 0.57
CA PHE A 33 20.35 0.66 0.29
C PHE A 33 18.92 0.26 -0.07
N LEU A 34 17.92 0.69 0.69
CA LEU A 34 16.50 0.40 0.44
C LEU A 34 16.03 0.97 -0.92
N PHE A 35 16.44 2.18 -1.26
CA PHE A 35 16.09 2.79 -2.54
C PHE A 35 16.78 2.08 -3.71
N ASN A 36 18.02 1.70 -3.56
CA ASN A 36 18.76 0.90 -4.57
C ASN A 36 18.08 -0.48 -4.77
N LEU A 37 17.65 -1.12 -3.69
CA LEU A 37 16.91 -2.39 -3.77
C LEU A 37 15.61 -2.24 -4.55
N LEU A 38 14.86 -1.16 -4.31
CA LEU A 38 13.64 -0.87 -5.05
C LEU A 38 13.93 -0.58 -6.53
N GLU A 39 14.99 0.19 -6.85
CA GLU A 39 15.41 0.42 -8.23
C GLU A 39 15.73 -0.89 -8.96
N VAL A 40 16.52 -1.76 -8.31
CA VAL A 40 16.88 -3.08 -8.88
C VAL A 40 15.62 -3.93 -9.10
N PHE A 41 14.71 -3.93 -8.13
CA PHE A 41 13.45 -4.66 -8.25
C PHE A 41 12.63 -4.17 -9.44
N LEU A 42 12.40 -2.86 -9.54
CA LEU A 42 11.61 -2.28 -10.63
C LEU A 42 12.24 -2.58 -12.00
N LYS A 43 13.56 -2.43 -12.14
CA LYS A 43 14.26 -2.71 -13.41
C LYS A 43 14.19 -4.19 -13.80
N LYS A 44 14.42 -5.10 -12.85
CA LYS A 44 14.51 -6.54 -13.15
C LYS A 44 13.14 -7.23 -13.24
N LYS A 45 12.12 -6.72 -12.55
CA LYS A 45 10.85 -7.44 -12.42
C LYS A 45 9.70 -6.83 -13.22
N ILE A 46 9.87 -5.64 -13.80
CA ILE A 46 8.78 -4.93 -14.49
C ILE A 46 8.16 -5.79 -15.61
N ASN A 47 8.96 -6.45 -16.44
CA ASN A 47 8.46 -7.29 -17.53
C ASN A 47 7.64 -8.47 -17.00
N LYS A 48 8.10 -9.13 -15.93
CA LYS A 48 7.35 -10.21 -15.28
C LYS A 48 6.01 -9.76 -14.68
N LEU A 49 5.94 -8.51 -14.21
CA LEU A 49 4.67 -7.94 -13.72
C LEU A 49 3.72 -7.66 -14.88
N ILE A 50 4.25 -7.15 -16.00
CA ILE A 50 3.47 -6.91 -17.24
C ILE A 50 2.90 -8.23 -17.78
N GLU A 51 3.71 -9.28 -17.87
CA GLU A 51 3.31 -10.62 -18.31
C GLU A 51 2.21 -11.24 -17.43
N LYS A 52 2.26 -10.98 -16.13
CA LYS A 52 1.26 -11.44 -15.14
C LYS A 52 0.03 -10.54 -15.05
N ASP A 53 -0.13 -9.59 -15.94
CA ASP A 53 -1.22 -8.62 -15.94
C ASP A 53 -1.35 -7.82 -14.63
N ILE A 54 -0.20 -7.46 -14.01
CA ILE A 54 -0.13 -6.75 -12.72
C ILE A 54 0.09 -5.26 -12.97
N LYS A 55 -0.77 -4.43 -12.41
CA LYS A 55 -0.66 -2.97 -12.38
C LYS A 55 0.13 -2.53 -11.15
N LEU A 56 1.09 -1.63 -11.34
CA LEU A 56 1.78 -0.93 -10.25
C LEU A 56 1.16 0.45 -10.03
N ASN A 57 1.04 0.81 -8.77
CA ASN A 57 0.65 2.14 -8.33
C ASN A 57 1.46 2.51 -7.08
N PHE A 58 1.92 3.75 -6.98
CA PHE A 58 2.69 4.23 -5.83
C PHE A 58 1.92 5.31 -5.09
N ILE A 59 1.88 5.20 -3.76
CA ILE A 59 1.21 6.15 -2.88
C ILE A 59 2.19 6.71 -1.85
N GLY A 60 2.07 8.01 -1.53
CA GLY A 60 2.93 8.72 -0.59
C GLY A 60 3.50 10.01 -1.17
N GLU A 61 4.41 10.65 -0.44
CA GLU A 61 5.07 11.89 -0.88
C GLU A 61 6.24 11.59 -1.83
N LEU A 62 5.91 11.14 -3.05
CA LEU A 62 6.88 10.67 -4.05
C LEU A 62 7.82 11.78 -4.56
N ASN A 63 7.38 13.04 -4.49
CA ASN A 63 8.17 14.20 -4.90
C ASN A 63 9.40 14.46 -4.02
N LYS A 64 9.45 13.89 -2.81
CA LYS A 64 10.57 13.97 -1.88
C LYS A 64 11.64 12.90 -2.10
N LEU A 65 11.38 11.94 -2.99
CA LEU A 65 12.32 10.88 -3.33
C LEU A 65 13.41 11.38 -4.30
N PRO A 66 14.56 10.69 -4.40
CA PRO A 66 15.57 11.00 -5.40
C PRO A 66 14.98 11.03 -6.82
N SER A 67 15.37 12.02 -7.63
CA SER A 67 14.80 12.26 -8.97
C SER A 67 14.87 11.05 -9.91
N LYS A 68 15.97 10.28 -9.82
CA LYS A 68 16.14 9.03 -10.58
C LYS A 68 15.07 8.01 -10.21
N LEU A 69 14.78 7.84 -8.92
CA LEU A 69 13.74 6.91 -8.45
C LEU A 69 12.34 7.39 -8.85
N GLN A 70 12.07 8.70 -8.79
CA GLN A 70 10.81 9.27 -9.26
C GLN A 70 10.56 8.98 -10.74
N LYS A 71 11.58 9.15 -11.60
CA LYS A 71 11.50 8.83 -13.05
C LYS A 71 11.20 7.35 -13.27
N LEU A 72 11.85 6.46 -12.52
CA LEU A 72 11.65 5.02 -12.63
C LEU A 72 10.25 4.61 -12.18
N ILE A 73 9.74 5.17 -11.09
CA ILE A 73 8.37 4.97 -10.60
C ILE A 73 7.36 5.35 -11.70
N LYS A 74 7.43 6.58 -12.21
CA LYS A 74 6.53 7.06 -13.27
C LYS A 74 6.57 6.17 -14.52
N SER A 75 7.77 5.74 -14.92
CA SER A 75 7.92 4.81 -16.05
C SER A 75 7.27 3.46 -15.78
N SER A 76 7.43 2.92 -14.57
CA SER A 76 6.86 1.63 -14.17
C SER A 76 5.33 1.67 -14.14
N GLU A 77 4.75 2.73 -13.56
CA GLU A 77 3.30 2.95 -13.57
C GLU A 77 2.76 3.06 -14.99
N LYS A 78 3.43 3.85 -15.86
CA LYS A 78 3.03 4.00 -17.26
C LYS A 78 3.03 2.67 -18.01
N LYS A 79 4.08 1.84 -17.85
CA LYS A 79 4.21 0.52 -18.49
C LYS A 79 3.15 -0.49 -18.05
N THR A 80 2.65 -0.36 -16.82
CA THR A 80 1.67 -1.29 -16.24
C THR A 80 0.24 -0.72 -16.18
N LYS A 81 0.01 0.48 -16.70
CA LYS A 81 -1.25 1.25 -16.57
C LYS A 81 -2.50 0.45 -16.94
N ASN A 82 -2.43 -0.34 -18.01
CA ASN A 82 -3.57 -1.06 -18.58
C ASN A 82 -3.73 -2.49 -18.02
N LYS A 83 -2.94 -2.87 -17.01
CA LYS A 83 -2.99 -4.19 -16.39
C LYS A 83 -4.12 -4.26 -15.38
N LYS A 84 -4.82 -5.42 -15.28
CA LYS A 84 -6.11 -5.52 -14.59
C LYS A 84 -6.23 -6.67 -13.58
N LEU A 85 -5.37 -7.71 -13.67
CA LEU A 85 -5.53 -8.90 -12.84
C LEU A 85 -5.30 -8.61 -11.36
N LEU A 86 -4.25 -7.84 -11.04
CA LEU A 86 -3.92 -7.42 -9.66
C LEU A 86 -3.32 -6.02 -9.69
N GLN A 87 -3.84 -5.10 -8.92
CA GLN A 87 -3.18 -3.82 -8.67
C GLN A 87 -2.36 -3.89 -7.38
N ILE A 88 -1.05 -3.68 -7.49
CA ILE A 88 -0.15 -3.56 -6.33
C ILE A 88 0.08 -2.08 -6.04
N ASN A 89 -0.34 -1.65 -4.86
CA ASN A 89 -0.09 -0.31 -4.33
C ASN A 89 1.13 -0.36 -3.42
N ILE A 90 2.16 0.40 -3.75
CA ILE A 90 3.40 0.49 -2.97
C ILE A 90 3.38 1.79 -2.19
N ALA A 91 3.18 1.71 -0.87
CA ALA A 91 3.25 2.86 0.02
C ALA A 91 4.72 3.20 0.29
N LEU A 92 5.20 4.27 -0.35
CA LEU A 92 6.58 4.71 -0.35
C LEU A 92 6.67 6.17 0.09
N ASN A 93 7.50 6.44 1.10
CA ASN A 93 7.49 7.73 1.81
C ASN A 93 6.08 8.13 2.24
N TYR A 94 5.39 7.14 2.82
CA TYR A 94 3.98 7.25 3.18
C TYR A 94 3.83 7.43 4.70
N GLY A 95 2.85 8.26 5.08
CA GLY A 95 2.35 8.37 6.45
C GLY A 95 0.92 8.88 6.40
N ALA A 96 -0.01 8.20 7.09
CA ALA A 96 -1.43 8.54 7.04
C ALA A 96 -1.74 9.94 7.59
N LYS A 97 -1.02 10.37 8.64
CA LYS A 97 -1.20 11.73 9.19
C LYS A 97 -0.88 12.82 8.15
N ILE A 98 0.23 12.67 7.42
CA ILE A 98 0.61 13.64 6.38
C ILE A 98 -0.31 13.54 5.16
N GLU A 99 -0.78 12.35 4.81
CA GLU A 99 -1.78 12.17 3.76
C GLU A 99 -3.06 12.94 4.08
N LEU A 100 -3.60 12.80 5.30
CA LEU A 100 -4.80 13.53 5.76
C LEU A 100 -4.58 15.05 5.72
N ILE A 101 -3.46 15.54 6.25
CA ILE A 101 -3.12 16.98 6.21
C ILE A 101 -3.06 17.48 4.76
N ASN A 102 -2.44 16.73 3.86
CA ASN A 102 -2.35 17.10 2.45
C ASN A 102 -3.72 17.06 1.76
N SER A 103 -4.57 16.08 2.08
CA SER A 103 -5.94 16.00 1.60
C SER A 103 -6.74 17.25 2.02
N ILE A 104 -6.73 17.60 3.29
CA ILE A 104 -7.42 18.78 3.82
C ILE A 104 -6.90 20.07 3.14
N LYS A 105 -5.58 20.24 3.03
CA LYS A 105 -4.99 21.39 2.32
C LYS A 105 -5.46 21.48 0.87
N ASN A 106 -5.58 20.35 0.18
CA ASN A 106 -6.07 20.32 -1.20
C ASN A 106 -7.55 20.70 -1.30
N VAL A 107 -8.39 20.23 -0.36
CA VAL A 107 -9.82 20.59 -0.28
C VAL A 107 -9.99 22.11 -0.06
N ILE A 108 -9.24 22.67 0.89
CA ILE A 108 -9.23 24.13 1.17
C ILE A 108 -8.77 24.92 -0.07
N LYS A 109 -7.65 24.51 -0.68
CA LYS A 109 -7.11 25.16 -1.89
C LYS A 109 -8.10 25.18 -3.05
N LYS A 110 -8.88 24.10 -3.20
CA LYS A 110 -9.90 23.97 -4.25
C LYS A 110 -11.23 24.67 -3.87
N LYS A 111 -11.33 25.24 -2.67
CA LYS A 111 -12.57 25.88 -2.14
C LYS A 111 -13.77 24.91 -2.15
N ILE A 112 -13.54 23.62 -1.89
CA ILE A 112 -14.58 22.60 -1.81
C ILE A 112 -14.99 22.44 -0.35
N LYS A 113 -16.27 22.09 -0.11
CA LYS A 113 -16.78 21.79 1.24
C LYS A 113 -15.94 20.70 1.89
N ILE A 114 -15.56 20.91 3.14
CA ILE A 114 -14.83 19.91 3.95
C ILE A 114 -15.85 18.92 4.49
N ASP A 115 -15.85 17.72 3.93
CA ASP A 115 -16.62 16.55 4.37
C ASP A 115 -15.84 15.26 4.09
N GLU A 116 -16.37 14.14 4.54
CA GLU A 116 -15.74 12.84 4.40
C GLU A 116 -15.48 12.49 2.92
N LYS A 117 -16.41 12.79 2.04
CA LYS A 117 -16.30 12.52 0.61
C LYS A 117 -15.18 13.34 -0.03
N SER A 118 -15.13 14.64 0.25
CA SER A 118 -14.11 15.53 -0.33
C SER A 118 -12.71 15.20 0.18
N ILE A 119 -12.57 14.82 1.46
CA ILE A 119 -11.32 14.35 2.03
C ILE A 119 -10.92 13.04 1.34
N GLY A 120 -11.80 12.05 1.25
CA GLY A 120 -11.55 10.77 0.61
C GLY A 120 -11.07 10.91 -0.84
N PHE A 121 -11.69 11.80 -1.63
CA PHE A 121 -11.30 12.08 -3.02
C PHE A 121 -9.94 12.80 -3.17
N ASN A 122 -9.36 13.30 -2.10
CA ASN A 122 -8.05 13.94 -2.12
C ASN A 122 -6.95 13.13 -1.43
N LEU A 123 -7.25 11.93 -0.91
CA LEU A 123 -6.24 10.98 -0.42
C LEU A 123 -5.38 10.43 -1.58
N TYR A 124 -4.20 9.93 -1.24
CA TYR A 124 -3.36 9.21 -2.22
C TYR A 124 -4.05 7.94 -2.74
N THR A 125 -4.98 7.40 -1.95
CA THR A 125 -5.75 6.18 -2.24
C THR A 125 -7.09 6.42 -2.93
N LYS A 126 -7.40 7.63 -3.39
CA LYS A 126 -8.71 8.06 -3.94
C LYS A 126 -9.33 7.14 -4.99
N ASN A 127 -8.51 6.38 -5.72
CA ASN A 127 -8.93 5.44 -6.77
C ASN A 127 -8.69 3.98 -6.37
N ILE A 128 -8.53 3.71 -5.08
CA ILE A 128 -8.29 2.40 -4.51
C ILE A 128 -9.41 2.16 -3.49
N PRO A 129 -10.10 1.02 -3.51
CA PRO A 129 -11.08 0.72 -2.47
C PRO A 129 -10.40 0.63 -1.10
N ASN A 130 -11.16 0.91 -0.05
CA ASN A 130 -10.70 0.68 1.31
C ASN A 130 -10.37 -0.81 1.49
N PRO A 131 -9.30 -1.14 2.22
CA PRO A 131 -8.91 -2.53 2.41
C PRO A 131 -9.91 -3.27 3.29
N ASP A 132 -10.24 -4.51 2.90
CA ASP A 132 -11.07 -5.40 3.70
C ASP A 132 -10.28 -6.10 4.80
N LEU A 133 -9.00 -6.35 4.54
CA LEU A 133 -8.10 -7.10 5.40
C LEU A 133 -6.74 -6.41 5.51
N LEU A 134 -6.27 -6.23 6.74
CA LEU A 134 -4.89 -5.86 7.07
C LEU A 134 -4.18 -7.02 7.77
N ILE A 135 -3.03 -7.43 7.26
CA ILE A 135 -2.14 -8.38 7.93
C ILE A 135 -0.90 -7.62 8.42
N ARG A 136 -0.73 -7.53 9.72
CA ARG A 136 0.44 -6.94 10.37
C ARG A 136 1.36 -8.03 10.89
N THR A 137 2.49 -8.23 10.21
CA THR A 137 3.56 -9.14 10.64
C THR A 137 4.51 -8.49 11.66
N GLY A 138 5.35 -9.29 12.32
CA GLY A 138 6.41 -8.80 13.20
C GLY A 138 6.04 -8.63 14.65
N ASN A 139 5.04 -9.37 15.14
CA ASN A 139 4.65 -9.44 16.57
C ASN A 139 4.36 -8.08 17.23
N THR A 140 3.85 -7.11 16.47
CA THR A 140 3.49 -5.79 16.98
C THR A 140 2.03 -5.47 16.71
N LYS A 141 1.32 -4.91 17.69
CA LYS A 141 -0.11 -4.59 17.59
C LYS A 141 -0.32 -3.08 17.47
N ARG A 142 0.17 -2.48 16.40
CA ARG A 142 0.02 -1.05 16.08
C ARG A 142 0.01 -0.82 14.59
N LEU A 143 -0.65 0.24 14.12
CA LEU A 143 -0.75 0.59 12.68
C LEU A 143 0.48 1.33 12.16
N SER A 144 1.29 1.91 13.03
CA SER A 144 2.51 2.64 12.65
C SER A 144 2.26 3.71 11.58
N ASN A 145 1.22 4.50 11.74
CA ASN A 145 0.86 5.58 10.81
C ASN A 145 0.50 5.08 9.38
N PHE A 146 -0.03 3.86 9.26
CA PHE A 146 -0.43 3.26 7.99
C PHE A 146 -1.94 3.32 7.79
N LEU A 147 -2.42 3.89 6.69
CA LEU A 147 -3.80 3.89 6.18
C LEU A 147 -4.89 4.19 7.24
N LEU A 148 -4.66 5.15 8.17
CA LEU A 148 -5.56 5.40 9.31
C LEU A 148 -7.02 5.69 8.89
N TRP A 149 -7.22 6.43 7.81
CA TRP A 149 -8.55 6.74 7.27
C TRP A 149 -9.21 5.52 6.63
N GLN A 150 -8.46 4.80 5.84
CA GLN A 150 -8.94 3.70 5.01
C GLN A 150 -9.24 2.44 5.82
N LEU A 151 -8.65 2.30 7.02
CA LEU A 151 -8.78 1.11 7.88
C LEU A 151 -9.99 1.15 8.80
N ALA A 152 -10.89 2.13 8.69
CA ALA A 152 -12.01 2.34 9.60
C ALA A 152 -12.89 1.08 9.83
N TYR A 153 -13.07 0.26 8.79
CA TYR A 153 -13.87 -0.98 8.84
C TYR A 153 -13.07 -2.22 8.40
N THR A 154 -11.75 -2.15 8.49
CA THR A 154 -10.84 -3.22 8.04
C THR A 154 -10.67 -4.27 9.13
N GLU A 155 -10.76 -5.55 8.79
CA GLU A 155 -10.38 -6.64 9.69
C GLU A 155 -8.86 -6.69 9.84
N ILE A 156 -8.36 -6.65 11.09
CA ILE A 156 -6.93 -6.56 11.38
C ILE A 156 -6.43 -7.86 12.00
N PHE A 157 -5.48 -8.50 11.31
CA PHE A 157 -4.79 -9.70 11.78
C PHE A 157 -3.35 -9.37 12.15
N PHE A 158 -3.00 -9.63 13.40
CA PHE A 158 -1.64 -9.50 13.90
C PHE A 158 -0.94 -10.85 13.85
N GLU A 159 0.13 -10.94 13.07
CA GLU A 159 0.92 -12.15 12.90
C GLU A 159 2.26 -12.04 13.64
N LYS A 160 2.62 -13.08 14.38
CA LYS A 160 3.88 -13.10 15.17
C LYS A 160 5.12 -13.19 14.29
N LYS A 161 5.04 -13.91 13.19
CA LYS A 161 6.18 -14.08 12.26
C LYS A 161 6.65 -12.76 11.69
N LEU A 162 7.94 -12.64 11.48
CA LEU A 162 8.54 -11.55 10.72
C LEU A 162 8.14 -11.65 9.23
N TRP A 163 8.19 -10.56 8.51
CA TRP A 163 7.84 -10.55 7.09
C TRP A 163 8.63 -11.56 6.23
N PRO A 164 9.94 -11.77 6.40
CA PRO A 164 10.67 -12.79 5.65
C PRO A 164 10.20 -14.22 5.90
N ASP A 165 9.68 -14.51 7.12
CA ASP A 165 9.26 -15.84 7.55
C ASP A 165 7.77 -16.11 7.26
N PHE A 166 7.02 -15.05 6.92
CA PHE A 166 5.61 -15.14 6.58
C PHE A 166 5.43 -15.86 5.24
N ASN A 167 4.70 -16.98 5.26
CA ASN A 167 4.62 -17.88 4.10
C ASN A 167 3.18 -18.09 3.60
N ALA A 168 3.03 -18.94 2.58
CA ALA A 168 1.76 -19.22 1.94
C ALA A 168 0.74 -19.92 2.87
N ILE A 169 1.20 -20.71 3.82
CA ILE A 169 0.34 -21.39 4.80
C ILE A 169 -0.27 -20.36 5.75
N ASP A 170 0.55 -19.43 6.25
CA ASP A 170 0.09 -18.34 7.12
C ASP A 170 -0.92 -17.46 6.41
N PHE A 171 -0.62 -17.08 5.16
CA PHE A 171 -1.53 -16.27 4.34
C PHE A 171 -2.88 -16.96 4.15
N LYS A 172 -2.89 -18.24 3.77
CA LYS A 172 -4.12 -19.00 3.58
C LYS A 172 -4.92 -19.17 4.86
N ARG A 173 -4.24 -19.44 5.99
CA ARG A 173 -4.87 -19.54 7.32
C ARG A 173 -5.61 -18.26 7.67
N ILE A 174 -4.94 -17.11 7.53
CA ILE A 174 -5.54 -15.80 7.83
C ILE A 174 -6.72 -15.54 6.88
N LEU A 175 -6.55 -15.78 5.59
CA LEU A 175 -7.60 -15.56 4.61
C LEU A 175 -8.82 -16.45 4.85
N SER A 176 -8.61 -17.73 5.22
CA SER A 176 -9.68 -18.65 5.59
C SER A 176 -10.45 -18.17 6.82
N THR A 177 -9.75 -17.63 7.83
CA THR A 177 -10.39 -17.04 9.01
C THR A 177 -11.17 -15.78 8.63
N PHE A 178 -10.59 -14.90 7.83
CA PHE A 178 -11.24 -13.69 7.34
C PHE A 178 -12.54 -14.00 6.58
N LYS A 179 -12.54 -14.99 5.69
CA LYS A 179 -13.72 -15.39 4.90
C LYS A 179 -14.91 -15.86 5.75
N LYS A 180 -14.70 -16.21 7.02
CA LYS A 180 -15.75 -16.63 7.96
C LYS A 180 -16.33 -15.47 8.77
N ILE A 181 -15.72 -14.28 8.72
CA ILE A 181 -16.18 -13.12 9.46
C ILE A 181 -17.39 -12.51 8.77
N LYS A 182 -18.48 -12.38 9.49
CA LYS A 182 -19.65 -11.60 9.05
C LYS A 182 -19.37 -10.13 9.32
N ARG A 183 -19.30 -9.32 8.27
CA ARG A 183 -19.00 -7.88 8.36
C ARG A 183 -20.30 -7.08 8.25
N ASN A 184 -20.68 -6.38 9.31
CA ASN A 184 -21.94 -5.67 9.40
C ASN A 184 -21.82 -4.16 9.11
N TYR A 185 -20.62 -3.58 9.04
CA TYR A 185 -20.36 -2.16 8.74
C TYR A 185 -21.19 -1.17 9.60
N GLY A 186 -21.45 -1.52 10.87
CA GLY A 186 -22.30 -0.73 11.77
C GLY A 186 -23.81 -0.94 11.61
N ALA A 187 -24.25 -1.81 10.71
CA ALA A 187 -25.63 -2.27 10.62
C ALA A 187 -25.86 -3.52 11.51
N ILE A 188 -27.08 -3.64 12.07
CA ILE A 188 -27.47 -4.81 12.89
C ILE A 188 -27.80 -6.00 11.99
#